data_4258f27fcb3d06e5135f103416cfd584
#
_entry.id   4258f27fcb3d06e5135f103416cfd584
#
_cell.length_a   1.000
_cell.length_b   1.000
_cell.length_c   1.000
_cell.angle_alpha   90.00
_cell.angle_beta   90.00
_cell.angle_gamma   90.00
#
_symmetry.space_group_name_H-M   'P 1'
#
loop_
_entity.id
_entity.type
_entity.pdbx_description
1 polymer ?
#
loop_
_entity_poly.entity_id
_entity_poly.type
_entity_poly.pdbx_seq_one_letter_code
_entity_poly.pdbx_strand_id
1 'polypeptide(L)'
;MSKNNVLTKLNLVIAVCVAMMLLISCGKGGASSGKKIKVTTTTTMLSDLVKTIGGDRVEVTGLMGEGVDPHLYSASAGDIEKLGNADIIVYGGLHLEGKMTEIFEKLTSQNKNILNVGDKLDKSKIHLVDQNTPDPHVWFNTELWEKEAEAVEAELSKFDPKNSEYYKENLKKYKAELNELTTYVKTRIKEIPEKSRVLVTAHDAFNYFGEQFGLEVKAIQGVSTDSETGTKNISDLANFIVQRNIKAIFVESSVPKKSIEALQEAVKARGKEVKIGGELYSDSLGDEAHNTETYIKTVKANADTIVNALK
;
A
#
# COMPACT_ATOMS: atom_id res chain seq x y z
N MET A 1 33.13 54.05 -46.07
CA MET A 1 32.49 53.56 -44.82
C MET A 1 33.59 53.09 -43.89
N SER A 2 33.72 53.72 -42.74
CA SER A 2 34.85 53.54 -41.81
C SER A 2 34.83 52.14 -41.14
N LYS A 3 36.03 51.48 -41.12
CA LYS A 3 36.21 50.16 -40.42
C LYS A 3 35.76 50.19 -38.96
N ASN A 4 35.74 51.36 -38.33
CA ASN A 4 35.28 51.53 -36.93
C ASN A 4 33.79 51.20 -36.73
N ASN A 5 32.91 51.47 -37.71
CA ASN A 5 31.48 51.20 -37.59
C ASN A 5 31.11 49.70 -37.69
N VAL A 6 31.98 48.88 -38.33
CA VAL A 6 31.77 47.44 -38.44
C VAL A 6 32.19 46.75 -37.12
N LEU A 7 33.29 47.22 -36.51
CA LEU A 7 33.76 46.66 -35.23
C LEU A 7 32.80 46.96 -34.09
N THR A 8 32.23 48.19 -34.06
CA THR A 8 31.27 48.57 -33.02
C THR A 8 29.97 47.77 -33.13
N LYS A 9 29.46 47.52 -34.35
CA LYS A 9 28.30 46.67 -34.57
C LYS A 9 28.56 45.20 -34.24
N LEU A 10 29.73 44.68 -34.52
CA LEU A 10 30.12 43.31 -34.18
C LEU A 10 30.20 43.10 -32.65
N ASN A 11 30.79 44.05 -31.94
CA ASN A 11 30.88 44.02 -30.47
C ASN A 11 29.50 44.14 -29.81
N LEU A 12 28.58 44.90 -30.39
CA LEU A 12 27.18 45.03 -29.89
C LEU A 12 26.41 43.71 -30.09
N VAL A 13 26.58 43.02 -31.21
CA VAL A 13 25.93 41.71 -31.47
C VAL A 13 26.48 40.64 -30.54
N ILE A 14 27.79 40.61 -30.30
CA ILE A 14 28.42 39.67 -29.36
C ILE A 14 27.95 39.94 -27.93
N ALA A 15 27.83 41.20 -27.51
CA ALA A 15 27.32 41.57 -26.19
C ALA A 15 25.83 41.15 -25.98
N VAL A 16 24.99 41.28 -27.02
CA VAL A 16 23.58 40.84 -26.99
C VAL A 16 23.48 39.32 -26.98
N CYS A 17 24.31 38.59 -27.72
CA CYS A 17 24.35 37.11 -27.70
C CYS A 17 24.84 36.58 -26.35
N VAL A 18 25.80 37.19 -25.70
CA VAL A 18 26.29 36.82 -24.36
C VAL A 18 25.22 37.13 -23.31
N ALA A 19 24.51 38.26 -23.41
CA ALA A 19 23.40 38.58 -22.53
C ALA A 19 22.22 37.62 -22.69
N MET A 20 21.89 37.14 -23.91
CA MET A 20 20.89 36.12 -24.14
C MET A 20 21.29 34.72 -23.62
N MET A 21 22.58 34.36 -23.67
CA MET A 21 23.04 33.10 -23.09
C MET A 21 23.01 33.08 -21.55
N LEU A 22 23.07 34.24 -20.90
CA LEU A 22 22.92 34.33 -19.43
C LEU A 22 21.48 34.26 -18.97
N LEU A 23 20.48 34.42 -19.85
CA LEU A 23 19.04 34.31 -19.51
C LEU A 23 18.49 32.90 -19.70
N ILE A 24 19.23 31.98 -20.32
CA ILE A 24 18.79 30.56 -20.51
C ILE A 24 19.23 29.65 -19.34
N SER A 25 20.00 30.17 -18.39
CA SER A 25 20.49 29.41 -17.22
C SER A 25 19.55 29.38 -16.02
N CYS A 26 18.29 29.86 -16.13
CA CYS A 26 17.27 29.81 -15.06
C CYS A 26 16.14 28.86 -15.44
N GLY A 27 16.41 27.57 -15.55
CA GLY A 27 15.41 26.56 -15.91
C GLY A 27 15.73 25.14 -15.52
N LYS A 28 16.69 24.91 -14.62
CA LYS A 28 16.77 23.64 -13.86
C LYS A 28 16.46 23.95 -12.43
N GLY A 29 15.29 23.52 -11.99
CA GLY A 29 14.92 23.52 -10.57
C GLY A 29 16.06 22.90 -9.79
N GLY A 30 16.86 23.74 -9.13
CA GLY A 30 17.89 23.31 -8.24
C GLY A 30 17.24 22.45 -7.16
N ALA A 31 17.62 21.17 -7.09
CA ALA A 31 17.32 20.37 -5.94
C ALA A 31 17.81 21.16 -4.72
N SER A 32 16.85 21.67 -3.94
CA SER A 32 17.14 22.26 -2.64
C SER A 32 17.84 21.18 -1.82
N SER A 33 19.11 21.35 -1.50
CA SER A 33 19.89 20.48 -0.62
C SER A 33 19.45 20.64 0.85
N GLY A 34 18.14 20.72 1.09
CA GLY A 34 17.54 20.64 2.41
C GLY A 34 17.68 19.21 2.94
N LYS A 35 17.96 19.07 4.24
CA LYS A 35 17.91 17.77 4.93
C LYS A 35 16.56 17.12 4.67
N LYS A 36 16.56 15.89 4.15
CA LYS A 36 15.32 15.11 3.97
C LYS A 36 14.67 14.78 5.31
N ILE A 37 13.36 14.75 5.33
CA ILE A 37 12.59 14.28 6.49
C ILE A 37 12.78 12.77 6.61
N LYS A 38 13.26 12.31 7.75
CA LYS A 38 13.39 10.86 8.03
C LYS A 38 12.05 10.32 8.49
N VAL A 39 11.43 9.50 7.67
CA VAL A 39 10.16 8.86 8.01
C VAL A 39 10.38 7.37 8.20
N THR A 40 10.00 6.84 9.38
CA THR A 40 9.97 5.40 9.62
C THR A 40 8.53 4.92 9.52
N THR A 41 8.31 3.89 8.71
CA THR A 41 6.99 3.29 8.45
C THR A 41 6.98 1.83 8.90
N THR A 42 5.81 1.28 9.21
CA THR A 42 5.67 -0.14 9.55
C THR A 42 5.66 -1.03 8.32
N THR A 43 4.61 -0.97 7.51
CA THR A 43 4.38 -1.86 6.38
C THR A 43 4.98 -1.34 5.08
N THR A 44 5.12 -2.24 4.10
CA THR A 44 5.58 -1.88 2.74
C THR A 44 4.59 -0.94 2.04
N MET A 45 3.27 -1.11 2.27
CA MET A 45 2.23 -0.24 1.71
C MET A 45 2.41 1.20 2.19
N LEU A 46 2.62 1.41 3.48
CA LEU A 46 2.86 2.74 4.05
C LEU A 46 4.21 3.32 3.61
N SER A 47 5.22 2.46 3.41
CA SER A 47 6.51 2.89 2.85
C SER A 47 6.36 3.47 1.45
N ASP A 48 5.59 2.79 0.59
CA ASP A 48 5.29 3.25 -0.77
C ASP A 48 4.46 4.53 -0.75
N LEU A 49 3.43 4.60 0.09
CA LEU A 49 2.57 5.77 0.24
C LEU A 49 3.38 7.01 0.64
N VAL A 50 4.21 6.90 1.68
CA VAL A 50 5.03 8.02 2.16
C VAL A 50 6.06 8.44 1.10
N LYS A 51 6.67 7.50 0.38
CA LYS A 51 7.57 7.81 -0.75
C LYS A 51 6.84 8.53 -1.87
N THR A 52 5.64 8.10 -2.20
CA THR A 52 4.82 8.68 -3.29
C THR A 52 4.42 10.11 -2.97
N ILE A 53 3.95 10.37 -1.75
CA ILE A 53 3.53 11.73 -1.33
C ILE A 53 4.73 12.63 -1.05
N GLY A 54 5.73 12.11 -0.33
CA GLY A 54 6.91 12.87 0.11
C GLY A 54 7.94 13.13 -1.00
N GLY A 55 8.01 12.24 -2.01
CA GLY A 55 8.96 12.35 -3.12
C GLY A 55 10.40 12.54 -2.66
N ASP A 56 11.10 13.50 -3.27
CA ASP A 56 12.51 13.81 -2.98
C ASP A 56 12.74 14.45 -1.60
N ARG A 57 11.70 14.83 -0.88
CA ARG A 57 11.78 15.52 0.41
C ARG A 57 11.86 14.59 1.60
N VAL A 58 11.61 13.30 1.41
CA VAL A 58 11.63 12.29 2.47
C VAL A 58 12.73 11.25 2.25
N GLU A 59 13.17 10.66 3.35
CA GLU A 59 13.99 9.46 3.42
C GLU A 59 13.19 8.43 4.23
N VAL A 60 12.66 7.40 3.55
CA VAL A 60 11.75 6.44 4.16
C VAL A 60 12.49 5.16 4.54
N THR A 61 12.34 4.77 5.80
CA THR A 61 12.83 3.51 6.35
C THR A 61 11.64 2.65 6.76
N GLY A 62 11.42 1.53 6.04
CA GLY A 62 10.43 0.51 6.44
C GLY A 62 10.97 -0.39 7.54
N LEU A 63 10.09 -0.77 8.48
CA LEU A 63 10.42 -1.80 9.48
C LEU A 63 10.21 -3.21 8.91
N MET A 64 9.11 -3.41 8.22
CA MET A 64 8.73 -4.68 7.61
C MET A 64 9.11 -4.68 6.14
N GLY A 65 9.61 -5.82 5.68
CA GLY A 65 9.91 -6.08 4.27
C GLY A 65 8.77 -6.83 3.57
N GLU A 66 9.06 -7.26 2.35
CA GLU A 66 8.16 -8.08 1.53
C GLU A 66 7.86 -9.40 2.23
N GLY A 67 6.59 -9.84 2.16
CA GLY A 67 6.14 -11.09 2.77
C GLY A 67 6.12 -11.12 4.30
N VAL A 68 6.39 -10.01 4.97
CA VAL A 68 6.32 -9.92 6.44
C VAL A 68 4.88 -9.69 6.88
N ASP A 69 4.41 -10.54 7.78
CA ASP A 69 3.10 -10.47 8.41
C ASP A 69 3.09 -9.42 9.54
N PRO A 70 2.35 -8.31 9.41
CA PRO A 70 2.30 -7.25 10.42
C PRO A 70 1.60 -7.67 11.73
N HIS A 71 0.67 -8.64 11.68
CA HIS A 71 -0.04 -9.11 12.87
C HIS A 71 0.89 -9.86 13.83
N LEU A 72 1.90 -10.54 13.29
CA LEU A 72 2.88 -11.32 14.07
C LEU A 72 4.19 -10.58 14.29
N TYR A 73 4.37 -9.43 13.66
CA TYR A 73 5.64 -8.69 13.72
C TYR A 73 5.95 -8.16 15.12
N SER A 74 7.13 -8.52 15.60
CA SER A 74 7.67 -8.01 16.86
C SER A 74 8.93 -7.19 16.56
N ALA A 75 8.94 -5.93 17.02
CA ALA A 75 10.05 -5.02 16.76
C ALA A 75 11.35 -5.52 17.43
N SER A 76 12.45 -5.54 16.66
CA SER A 76 13.80 -5.80 17.14
C SER A 76 14.40 -4.56 17.83
N ALA A 77 15.54 -4.73 18.52
CA ALA A 77 16.29 -3.59 19.04
C ALA A 77 16.71 -2.59 17.95
N GLY A 78 17.05 -3.08 16.75
CA GLY A 78 17.36 -2.24 15.60
C GLY A 78 16.15 -1.44 15.10
N ASP A 79 14.95 -1.99 15.22
CA ASP A 79 13.72 -1.26 14.82
C ASP A 79 13.39 -0.17 15.83
N ILE A 80 13.63 -0.40 17.13
CA ILE A 80 13.51 0.63 18.16
C ILE A 80 14.48 1.79 17.88
N GLU A 81 15.70 1.50 17.43
CA GLU A 81 16.67 2.52 17.03
C GLU A 81 16.18 3.31 15.80
N LYS A 82 15.66 2.64 14.75
CA LYS A 82 15.06 3.29 13.57
C LYS A 82 13.91 4.22 13.97
N LEU A 83 12.99 3.74 14.82
CA LEU A 83 11.88 4.54 15.34
C LEU A 83 12.39 5.74 16.18
N GLY A 84 13.42 5.54 17.01
CA GLY A 84 14.05 6.59 17.79
C GLY A 84 14.68 7.70 16.96
N ASN A 85 15.25 7.35 15.80
CA ASN A 85 15.94 8.26 14.88
C ASN A 85 15.02 8.94 13.85
N ALA A 86 13.75 8.56 13.79
CA ALA A 86 12.78 9.13 12.87
C ALA A 86 12.38 10.57 13.26
N ASP A 87 12.19 11.42 12.25
CA ASP A 87 11.53 12.72 12.40
C ASP A 87 9.99 12.54 12.46
N ILE A 88 9.45 11.58 11.68
CA ILE A 88 8.04 11.18 11.68
C ILE A 88 7.96 9.65 11.67
N ILE A 89 7.03 9.08 12.44
CA ILE A 89 6.69 7.65 12.42
C ILE A 89 5.28 7.51 11.84
N VAL A 90 5.08 6.58 10.90
CA VAL A 90 3.77 6.31 10.29
C VAL A 90 3.45 4.82 10.44
N TYR A 91 2.28 4.49 11.00
CA TYR A 91 1.82 3.12 11.15
C TYR A 91 0.32 2.99 10.85
N GLY A 92 -0.13 1.75 10.56
CA GLY A 92 -1.49 1.47 10.10
C GLY A 92 -2.55 1.69 11.16
N GLY A 93 -2.30 1.24 12.38
CA GLY A 93 -3.32 1.26 13.44
C GLY A 93 -4.38 0.19 13.27
N LEU A 94 -5.59 0.41 13.83
CA LEU A 94 -6.69 -0.57 13.78
C LEU A 94 -6.28 -1.98 14.27
N HIS A 95 -5.31 -2.06 15.17
CA HIS A 95 -4.70 -3.29 15.68
C HIS A 95 -3.90 -4.12 14.66
N LEU A 96 -3.56 -3.58 13.49
CA LEU A 96 -2.73 -4.25 12.50
C LEU A 96 -1.37 -4.65 13.10
N GLU A 97 -0.68 -3.70 13.72
CA GLU A 97 0.60 -3.93 14.41
C GLU A 97 0.38 -4.19 15.91
N GLY A 98 -0.49 -5.15 16.24
CA GLY A 98 -0.93 -5.38 17.63
C GLY A 98 0.21 -5.57 18.64
N LYS A 99 1.31 -6.24 18.23
CA LYS A 99 2.50 -6.46 19.10
C LYS A 99 3.39 -5.23 19.28
N MET A 100 3.12 -4.13 18.56
CA MET A 100 3.86 -2.87 18.68
C MET A 100 3.10 -1.78 19.44
N THR A 101 1.88 -2.02 19.90
CA THR A 101 1.01 -1.02 20.55
C THR A 101 1.72 -0.30 21.70
N GLU A 102 2.33 -1.04 22.64
CA GLU A 102 3.04 -0.46 23.79
C GLU A 102 4.24 0.41 23.37
N ILE A 103 4.90 0.06 22.26
CA ILE A 103 6.02 0.83 21.69
C ILE A 103 5.50 2.18 21.19
N PHE A 104 4.42 2.20 20.44
CA PHE A 104 3.83 3.44 19.92
C PHE A 104 3.29 4.33 21.04
N GLU A 105 2.64 3.77 22.05
CA GLU A 105 2.19 4.51 23.25
C GLU A 105 3.36 5.16 23.97
N LYS A 106 4.46 4.42 24.18
CA LYS A 106 5.68 4.94 24.79
C LYS A 106 6.30 6.07 23.98
N LEU A 107 6.42 5.91 22.66
CA LEU A 107 6.98 6.93 21.77
C LEU A 107 6.09 8.18 21.75
N THR A 108 4.78 8.03 21.78
CA THR A 108 3.81 9.12 21.91
C THR A 108 4.00 9.88 23.21
N SER A 109 4.16 9.17 24.33
CA SER A 109 4.44 9.79 25.64
C SER A 109 5.76 10.56 25.70
N GLN A 110 6.70 10.22 24.82
CA GLN A 110 7.98 10.92 24.63
C GLN A 110 7.91 12.09 23.63
N ASN A 111 6.70 12.50 23.22
CA ASN A 111 6.46 13.56 22.23
C ASN A 111 7.10 13.28 20.85
N LYS A 112 7.26 12.02 20.47
CA LYS A 112 7.62 11.67 19.09
C LYS A 112 6.47 12.02 18.15
N ASN A 113 6.80 12.45 16.95
CA ASN A 113 5.83 12.75 15.92
C ASN A 113 5.36 11.43 15.28
N ILE A 114 4.15 11.00 15.63
CA ILE A 114 3.59 9.71 15.23
C ILE A 114 2.25 9.94 14.53
N LEU A 115 2.11 9.38 13.35
CA LEU A 115 0.87 9.33 12.60
C LEU A 115 0.33 7.89 12.60
N ASN A 116 -0.81 7.68 13.27
CA ASN A 116 -1.68 6.54 13.08
C ASN A 116 -2.64 6.89 11.93
N VAL A 117 -2.47 6.26 10.77
CA VAL A 117 -3.32 6.59 9.61
C VAL A 117 -4.74 6.06 9.77
N GLY A 118 -4.93 4.90 10.41
CA GLY A 118 -6.24 4.32 10.68
C GLY A 118 -7.13 5.20 11.57
N ASP A 119 -6.53 5.96 12.50
CA ASP A 119 -7.26 6.92 13.34
C ASP A 119 -7.81 8.13 12.56
N LYS A 120 -7.36 8.34 11.32
CA LYS A 120 -7.82 9.43 10.45
C LYS A 120 -9.03 9.03 9.58
N LEU A 121 -9.38 7.77 9.61
CA LEU A 121 -10.51 7.24 8.86
C LEU A 121 -11.84 7.48 9.59
N ASP A 122 -12.91 7.60 8.81
CA ASP A 122 -14.27 7.64 9.35
C ASP A 122 -14.62 6.27 9.93
N LYS A 123 -14.81 6.22 11.24
CA LYS A 123 -15.12 5.00 11.99
C LYS A 123 -16.38 4.28 11.48
N SER A 124 -17.33 5.03 10.88
CA SER A 124 -18.55 4.44 10.31
C SER A 124 -18.29 3.62 9.04
N LYS A 125 -17.11 3.78 8.42
CA LYS A 125 -16.68 3.04 7.22
C LYS A 125 -15.74 1.87 7.55
N ILE A 126 -15.38 1.70 8.82
CA ILE A 126 -14.54 0.60 9.25
C ILE A 126 -15.40 -0.63 9.54
N HIS A 127 -15.08 -1.73 8.88
CA HIS A 127 -15.72 -3.01 9.16
C HIS A 127 -15.36 -3.49 10.57
N LEU A 128 -16.35 -3.96 11.30
CA LEU A 128 -16.16 -4.63 12.59
C LEU A 128 -16.40 -6.12 12.41
N VAL A 129 -15.44 -6.94 12.82
CA VAL A 129 -15.52 -8.41 12.78
C VAL A 129 -16.41 -8.92 13.90
N ASP A 130 -16.38 -8.21 15.03
CA ASP A 130 -17.23 -8.35 16.18
C ASP A 130 -17.55 -6.97 16.78
N GLN A 131 -18.09 -6.90 18.01
CA GLN A 131 -18.49 -5.63 18.63
C GLN A 131 -17.35 -4.61 18.78
N ASN A 132 -16.09 -5.05 18.81
CA ASN A 132 -14.95 -4.19 19.16
C ASN A 132 -13.71 -4.35 18.26
N THR A 133 -13.67 -5.35 17.39
CA THR A 133 -12.48 -5.66 16.58
C THR A 133 -12.63 -5.08 15.19
N PRO A 134 -11.90 -4.02 14.85
CA PRO A 134 -11.90 -3.48 13.49
C PRO A 134 -11.14 -4.40 12.54
N ASP A 135 -11.58 -4.47 11.29
CA ASP A 135 -10.79 -5.03 10.18
C ASP A 135 -9.75 -4.01 9.75
N PRO A 136 -8.43 -4.30 9.90
CA PRO A 136 -7.38 -3.33 9.61
C PRO A 136 -7.02 -3.21 8.12
N HIS A 137 -7.54 -4.07 7.24
CA HIS A 137 -7.11 -4.20 5.84
C HIS A 137 -7.72 -3.12 4.92
N VAL A 138 -7.76 -1.89 5.41
CA VAL A 138 -8.42 -0.74 4.77
C VAL A 138 -7.79 -0.34 3.44
N TRP A 139 -6.51 -0.68 3.20
CA TRP A 139 -5.83 -0.41 1.93
C TRP A 139 -6.45 -1.12 0.74
N PHE A 140 -7.28 -2.13 0.97
CA PHE A 140 -8.03 -2.79 -0.10
C PHE A 140 -9.29 -2.05 -0.54
N ASN A 141 -9.65 -0.95 0.13
CA ASN A 141 -10.62 0.02 -0.36
C ASN A 141 -9.89 1.29 -0.80
N THR A 142 -9.89 1.58 -2.10
CA THR A 142 -9.15 2.70 -2.67
C THR A 142 -9.61 4.06 -2.17
N GLU A 143 -10.87 4.20 -1.70
CA GLU A 143 -11.37 5.44 -1.11
C GLU A 143 -10.83 5.64 0.31
N LEU A 144 -10.73 4.57 1.11
CA LEU A 144 -10.11 4.62 2.45
C LEU A 144 -8.62 4.86 2.33
N TRP A 145 -7.95 4.19 1.38
CA TRP A 145 -6.54 4.41 1.11
C TRP A 145 -6.23 5.84 0.66
N GLU A 146 -7.12 6.46 -0.11
CA GLU A 146 -7.02 7.89 -0.44
C GLU A 146 -7.06 8.77 0.81
N LYS A 147 -7.88 8.42 1.83
CA LYS A 147 -7.91 9.16 3.10
C LYS A 147 -6.64 8.99 3.91
N GLU A 148 -6.02 7.83 3.89
CA GLU A 148 -4.70 7.64 4.49
C GLU A 148 -3.62 8.46 3.76
N ALA A 149 -3.69 8.56 2.42
CA ALA A 149 -2.81 9.44 1.64
C ALA A 149 -2.99 10.92 2.00
N GLU A 150 -4.23 11.37 2.19
CA GLU A 150 -4.53 12.72 2.68
C GLU A 150 -3.93 12.98 4.08
N ALA A 151 -3.98 11.98 4.96
CA ALA A 151 -3.40 12.09 6.31
C ALA A 151 -1.86 12.18 6.28
N VAL A 152 -1.22 11.41 5.40
CA VAL A 152 0.24 11.48 5.18
C VAL A 152 0.64 12.84 4.62
N GLU A 153 -0.08 13.35 3.61
CA GLU A 153 0.17 14.69 3.05
C GLU A 153 0.06 15.77 4.13
N ALA A 154 -1.02 15.74 4.91
CA ALA A 154 -1.25 16.72 5.96
C ALA A 154 -0.13 16.73 7.03
N GLU A 155 0.35 15.54 7.43
CA GLU A 155 1.43 15.42 8.41
C GLU A 155 2.78 15.91 7.84
N LEU A 156 3.10 15.58 6.58
CA LEU A 156 4.29 16.10 5.90
C LEU A 156 4.22 17.63 5.74
N SER A 157 3.08 18.17 5.34
CA SER A 157 2.86 19.62 5.20
C SER A 157 2.95 20.36 6.53
N LYS A 158 2.48 19.76 7.62
CA LYS A 158 2.61 20.32 8.97
C LYS A 158 4.06 20.33 9.43
N PHE A 159 4.83 19.27 9.16
CA PHE A 159 6.23 19.14 9.55
C PHE A 159 7.15 20.04 8.70
N ASP A 160 6.89 20.15 7.42
CA ASP A 160 7.64 20.96 6.46
C ASP A 160 6.73 21.91 5.64
N PRO A 161 6.25 22.99 6.26
CA PRO A 161 5.29 23.91 5.61
C PRO A 161 5.83 24.56 4.33
N LYS A 162 7.14 24.64 4.16
CA LYS A 162 7.76 25.26 2.99
C LYS A 162 7.55 24.44 1.72
N ASN A 163 7.38 23.13 1.86
CA ASN A 163 7.16 22.21 0.76
C ASN A 163 5.69 21.70 0.68
N SER A 164 4.76 22.31 1.43
CA SER A 164 3.36 21.89 1.48
C SER A 164 2.71 21.77 0.08
N GLU A 165 2.93 22.75 -0.81
CA GLU A 165 2.38 22.68 -2.18
C GLU A 165 2.97 21.52 -3.01
N TYR A 166 4.21 21.13 -2.76
CA TYR A 166 4.82 19.96 -3.40
C TYR A 166 4.10 18.66 -2.98
N TYR A 167 3.83 18.49 -1.69
CA TYR A 167 3.11 17.31 -1.17
C TYR A 167 1.67 17.27 -1.67
N LYS A 168 0.97 18.39 -1.71
CA LYS A 168 -0.40 18.49 -2.25
C LYS A 168 -0.47 18.14 -3.73
N GLU A 169 0.54 18.57 -4.53
CA GLU A 169 0.57 18.23 -5.96
C GLU A 169 0.83 16.73 -6.17
N ASN A 170 1.71 16.11 -5.34
CA ASN A 170 1.93 14.67 -5.36
C ASN A 170 0.66 13.90 -4.96
N LEU A 171 -0.02 14.32 -3.88
CA LEU A 171 -1.31 13.75 -3.48
C LEU A 171 -2.33 13.83 -4.62
N LYS A 172 -2.44 14.99 -5.28
CA LYS A 172 -3.38 15.17 -6.41
C LYS A 172 -3.11 14.18 -7.55
N LYS A 173 -1.84 13.95 -7.90
CA LYS A 173 -1.45 12.96 -8.92
C LYS A 173 -1.81 11.55 -8.46
N TYR A 174 -1.47 11.22 -7.23
CA TYR A 174 -1.75 9.90 -6.66
C TYR A 174 -3.25 9.59 -6.62
N LYS A 175 -4.10 10.57 -6.27
CA LYS A 175 -5.57 10.42 -6.32
C LYS A 175 -6.08 10.13 -7.73
N ALA A 176 -5.49 10.72 -8.77
CA ALA A 176 -5.82 10.39 -10.15
C ALA A 176 -5.44 8.94 -10.49
N GLU A 177 -4.26 8.48 -10.07
CA GLU A 177 -3.81 7.10 -10.25
C GLU A 177 -4.70 6.09 -9.49
N LEU A 178 -5.15 6.41 -8.28
CA LEU A 178 -6.11 5.59 -7.52
C LEU A 178 -7.47 5.46 -8.22
N ASN A 179 -7.95 6.52 -8.85
CA ASN A 179 -9.18 6.49 -9.64
C ASN A 179 -9.03 5.60 -10.89
N GLU A 180 -7.89 5.67 -11.56
CA GLU A 180 -7.56 4.78 -12.69
C GLU A 180 -7.46 3.33 -12.24
N LEU A 181 -6.80 3.08 -11.09
CA LEU A 181 -6.72 1.75 -10.47
C LEU A 181 -8.10 1.18 -10.17
N THR A 182 -8.96 1.98 -9.53
CA THR A 182 -10.34 1.58 -9.20
C THR A 182 -11.11 1.18 -10.45
N THR A 183 -10.99 1.97 -11.51
CA THR A 183 -11.63 1.70 -12.81
C THR A 183 -11.09 0.43 -13.44
N TYR A 184 -9.78 0.24 -13.41
CA TYR A 184 -9.12 -0.96 -13.91
C TYR A 184 -9.63 -2.21 -13.19
N VAL A 185 -9.57 -2.23 -11.87
CA VAL A 185 -10.00 -3.40 -11.07
C VAL A 185 -11.48 -3.71 -11.29
N LYS A 186 -12.36 -2.68 -11.26
CA LYS A 186 -13.80 -2.85 -11.57
C LYS A 186 -14.03 -3.48 -12.94
N THR A 187 -13.27 -3.09 -13.95
CA THR A 187 -13.38 -3.61 -15.31
C THR A 187 -12.92 -5.06 -15.38
N ARG A 188 -11.79 -5.37 -14.72
CA ARG A 188 -11.24 -6.73 -14.70
C ARG A 188 -12.18 -7.70 -13.98
N ILE A 189 -12.67 -7.35 -12.79
CA ILE A 189 -13.57 -8.22 -11.99
C ILE A 189 -14.88 -8.52 -12.72
N LYS A 190 -15.40 -7.61 -13.55
CA LYS A 190 -16.60 -7.86 -14.37
C LYS A 190 -16.42 -8.99 -15.39
N GLU A 191 -15.19 -9.37 -15.75
CA GLU A 191 -14.92 -10.52 -16.62
C GLU A 191 -15.23 -11.86 -15.93
N ILE A 192 -15.28 -11.90 -14.60
CA ILE A 192 -15.66 -13.09 -13.83
C ILE A 192 -17.18 -13.22 -13.86
N PRO A 193 -17.75 -14.39 -14.27
CA PRO A 193 -19.18 -14.63 -14.14
C PRO A 193 -19.66 -14.43 -12.70
N GLU A 194 -20.81 -13.78 -12.46
CA GLU A 194 -21.29 -13.44 -11.11
C GLU A 194 -21.27 -14.62 -10.13
N LYS A 195 -21.73 -15.79 -10.57
CA LYS A 195 -21.75 -17.02 -9.76
C LYS A 195 -20.34 -17.52 -9.36
N SER A 196 -19.30 -17.06 -10.06
CA SER A 196 -17.89 -17.42 -9.83
C SER A 196 -17.14 -16.34 -9.02
N ARG A 197 -17.78 -15.22 -8.66
CA ARG A 197 -17.15 -14.13 -7.90
C ARG A 197 -17.06 -14.46 -6.42
N VAL A 198 -16.33 -15.53 -6.11
CA VAL A 198 -16.03 -15.96 -4.76
C VAL A 198 -14.52 -16.07 -4.61
N LEU A 199 -13.97 -15.26 -3.72
CA LEU A 199 -12.55 -15.22 -3.39
C LEU A 199 -12.32 -16.01 -2.10
N VAL A 200 -11.46 -17.05 -2.16
CA VAL A 200 -11.13 -17.90 -1.01
C VAL A 200 -9.65 -17.78 -0.71
N THR A 201 -9.29 -17.32 0.49
CA THR A 201 -7.93 -16.97 0.93
C THR A 201 -7.53 -17.66 2.21
N ALA A 202 -6.27 -17.52 2.63
CA ALA A 202 -5.76 -18.10 3.87
C ALA A 202 -6.26 -17.33 5.09
N HIS A 203 -6.20 -15.98 5.08
CA HIS A 203 -6.79 -15.17 6.13
C HIS A 203 -7.73 -14.10 5.55
N ASP A 204 -8.52 -13.46 6.40
CA ASP A 204 -9.65 -12.62 6.03
C ASP A 204 -9.23 -11.15 5.80
N ALA A 205 -8.29 -10.96 4.85
CA ALA A 205 -7.74 -9.64 4.51
C ALA A 205 -8.53 -8.90 3.41
N PHE A 206 -9.36 -9.60 2.63
CA PHE A 206 -9.90 -9.06 1.38
C PHE A 206 -11.35 -8.57 1.47
N ASN A 207 -11.91 -8.36 2.67
CA ASN A 207 -13.30 -7.93 2.84
C ASN A 207 -13.58 -6.60 2.15
N TYR A 208 -12.74 -5.60 2.36
CA TYR A 208 -12.87 -4.29 1.70
C TYR A 208 -12.74 -4.40 0.17
N PHE A 209 -11.84 -5.27 -0.33
CA PHE A 209 -11.73 -5.54 -1.76
C PHE A 209 -13.00 -6.19 -2.30
N GLY A 210 -13.52 -7.18 -1.58
CA GLY A 210 -14.75 -7.88 -1.96
C GLY A 210 -15.95 -6.93 -2.03
N GLU A 211 -16.13 -6.07 -1.03
CA GLU A 211 -17.19 -5.08 -0.99
C GLU A 211 -17.07 -4.07 -2.13
N GLN A 212 -15.89 -3.49 -2.33
CA GLN A 212 -15.70 -2.44 -3.33
C GLN A 212 -15.84 -2.96 -4.77
N PHE A 213 -15.45 -4.21 -5.03
CA PHE A 213 -15.37 -4.75 -6.39
C PHE A 213 -16.39 -5.87 -6.70
N GLY A 214 -17.20 -6.27 -5.71
CA GLY A 214 -18.31 -7.21 -5.92
C GLY A 214 -17.88 -8.68 -5.92
N LEU A 215 -17.05 -9.10 -4.95
CA LEU A 215 -16.72 -10.50 -4.68
C LEU A 215 -17.23 -10.91 -3.30
N GLU A 216 -17.72 -12.13 -3.17
CA GLU A 216 -17.91 -12.79 -1.90
C GLU A 216 -16.55 -13.27 -1.38
N VAL A 217 -16.15 -12.89 -0.17
CA VAL A 217 -14.86 -13.29 0.43
C VAL A 217 -15.10 -14.37 1.48
N LYS A 218 -14.24 -15.38 1.48
CA LYS A 218 -14.17 -16.44 2.48
C LYS A 218 -12.71 -16.72 2.81
N ALA A 219 -12.42 -16.92 4.09
CA ALA A 219 -11.08 -17.22 4.53
C ALA A 219 -11.04 -18.37 5.54
N ILE A 220 -9.88 -18.98 5.72
CA ILE A 220 -9.66 -20.04 6.70
C ILE A 220 -9.49 -19.45 8.10
N GLN A 221 -8.68 -18.37 8.21
CA GLN A 221 -8.43 -17.62 9.44
C GLN A 221 -9.22 -16.31 9.44
N GLY A 222 -9.39 -15.71 10.62
CA GLY A 222 -9.98 -14.38 10.77
C GLY A 222 -9.06 -13.27 10.26
N VAL A 223 -9.41 -12.02 10.56
CA VAL A 223 -8.67 -10.81 10.13
C VAL A 223 -7.27 -10.70 10.75
N SER A 224 -6.97 -11.41 11.82
CA SER A 224 -5.63 -11.52 12.39
C SER A 224 -5.12 -12.94 12.24
N THR A 225 -3.88 -13.06 11.80
CA THR A 225 -3.16 -14.34 11.66
C THR A 225 -2.63 -14.87 12.99
N ASP A 226 -2.74 -14.07 14.08
CA ASP A 226 -2.30 -14.48 15.44
C ASP A 226 -3.19 -15.59 16.04
N SER A 227 -4.40 -15.78 15.52
CA SER A 227 -5.28 -16.85 15.94
C SER A 227 -5.03 -18.14 15.15
N GLU A 228 -5.01 -19.30 15.87
CA GLU A 228 -4.84 -20.60 15.21
C GLU A 228 -6.03 -20.95 14.30
N THR A 229 -5.71 -21.56 13.16
CA THR A 229 -6.71 -22.11 12.25
C THR A 229 -7.35 -23.36 12.85
N GLY A 230 -8.62 -23.29 13.18
CA GLY A 230 -9.38 -24.46 13.63
C GLY A 230 -9.63 -25.47 12.49
N THR A 231 -9.47 -26.77 12.76
CA THR A 231 -9.79 -27.84 11.78
C THR A 231 -11.25 -27.77 11.30
N LYS A 232 -12.15 -27.25 12.14
CA LYS A 232 -13.55 -27.03 11.80
C LYS A 232 -13.69 -26.01 10.66
N ASN A 233 -12.94 -24.92 10.69
CA ASN A 233 -13.00 -23.87 9.66
C ASN A 233 -12.59 -24.44 8.28
N ILE A 234 -11.52 -25.24 8.23
CA ILE A 234 -11.10 -25.92 6.99
C ILE A 234 -12.21 -26.85 6.49
N SER A 235 -12.83 -27.64 7.38
CA SER A 235 -13.91 -28.56 7.00
C SER A 235 -15.14 -27.83 6.47
N ASP A 236 -15.58 -26.78 7.13
CA ASP A 236 -16.74 -25.99 6.73
C ASP A 236 -16.49 -25.28 5.39
N LEU A 237 -15.30 -24.70 5.22
CA LEU A 237 -14.92 -24.04 3.97
C LEU A 237 -14.78 -25.04 2.81
N ALA A 238 -14.25 -26.23 3.06
CA ALA A 238 -14.20 -27.32 2.06
C ALA A 238 -15.60 -27.73 1.61
N ASN A 239 -16.58 -27.85 2.54
CA ASN A 239 -17.98 -28.10 2.18
C ASN A 239 -18.57 -26.97 1.31
N PHE A 240 -18.31 -25.72 1.68
CA PHE A 240 -18.74 -24.55 0.91
C PHE A 240 -18.17 -24.57 -0.52
N ILE A 241 -16.87 -24.84 -0.68
CA ILE A 241 -16.20 -24.92 -1.98
C ILE A 241 -16.85 -25.98 -2.86
N VAL A 242 -17.11 -27.16 -2.30
CA VAL A 242 -17.76 -28.28 -3.01
C VAL A 242 -19.19 -27.91 -3.44
N GLN A 243 -20.00 -27.35 -2.53
CA GLN A 243 -21.40 -26.97 -2.79
C GLN A 243 -21.50 -25.86 -3.85
N ARG A 244 -20.62 -24.85 -3.78
CA ARG A 244 -20.63 -23.70 -4.69
C ARG A 244 -19.83 -23.95 -5.97
N ASN A 245 -19.17 -25.12 -6.09
CA ASN A 245 -18.31 -25.48 -7.22
C ASN A 245 -17.24 -24.41 -7.51
N ILE A 246 -16.55 -23.95 -6.44
CA ILE A 246 -15.49 -22.93 -6.54
C ILE A 246 -14.31 -23.51 -7.33
N LYS A 247 -13.81 -22.76 -8.32
CA LYS A 247 -12.77 -23.23 -9.24
C LYS A 247 -11.35 -23.11 -8.67
N ALA A 248 -11.10 -22.06 -7.90
CA ALA A 248 -9.78 -21.74 -7.37
C ALA A 248 -9.83 -21.15 -5.96
N ILE A 249 -8.76 -21.40 -5.21
CA ILE A 249 -8.43 -20.81 -3.90
C ILE A 249 -7.03 -20.19 -4.00
N PHE A 250 -6.68 -19.27 -3.11
CA PHE A 250 -5.46 -18.49 -3.27
C PHE A 250 -4.56 -18.61 -2.04
N VAL A 251 -3.24 -18.73 -2.28
CA VAL A 251 -2.22 -18.54 -1.27
C VAL A 251 -1.89 -17.05 -1.14
N GLU A 252 -1.23 -16.68 -0.06
CA GLU A 252 -0.85 -15.31 0.23
C GLU A 252 0.65 -15.19 0.49
N SER A 253 1.25 -14.06 0.13
CA SER A 253 2.69 -13.83 0.26
C SER A 253 3.16 -13.73 1.71
N SER A 254 2.29 -13.27 2.62
CA SER A 254 2.58 -13.06 4.05
C SER A 254 2.14 -14.21 4.95
N VAL A 255 1.40 -15.20 4.43
CA VAL A 255 0.84 -16.31 5.21
C VAL A 255 1.37 -17.65 4.72
N PRO A 256 1.71 -18.61 5.63
CA PRO A 256 2.16 -19.93 5.22
C PRO A 256 1.17 -20.68 4.33
N LYS A 257 1.61 -21.23 3.21
CA LYS A 257 0.77 -21.93 2.21
C LYS A 257 0.07 -23.18 2.75
N LYS A 258 0.57 -23.74 3.86
CA LYS A 258 0.12 -25.00 4.45
C LYS A 258 -1.38 -25.04 4.75
N SER A 259 -1.99 -23.94 5.15
CA SER A 259 -3.43 -23.88 5.44
C SER A 259 -4.27 -24.05 4.17
N ILE A 260 -3.86 -23.41 3.08
CA ILE A 260 -4.52 -23.52 1.76
C ILE A 260 -4.31 -24.92 1.16
N GLU A 261 -3.12 -25.49 1.30
CA GLU A 261 -2.85 -26.89 0.89
C GLU A 261 -3.73 -27.88 1.65
N ALA A 262 -3.89 -27.69 2.97
CA ALA A 262 -4.79 -28.53 3.78
C ALA A 262 -6.26 -28.36 3.35
N LEU A 263 -6.69 -27.17 2.99
CA LEU A 263 -8.04 -26.91 2.45
C LEU A 263 -8.23 -27.63 1.09
N GLN A 264 -7.23 -27.58 0.20
CA GLN A 264 -7.25 -28.27 -1.09
C GLN A 264 -7.40 -29.80 -0.90
N GLU A 265 -6.63 -30.40 0.00
CA GLU A 265 -6.76 -31.82 0.33
C GLU A 265 -8.11 -32.17 0.96
N ALA A 266 -8.66 -31.28 1.81
CA ALA A 266 -10.00 -31.46 2.39
C ALA A 266 -11.11 -31.43 1.33
N VAL A 267 -10.99 -30.61 0.29
CA VAL A 267 -11.90 -30.60 -0.87
C VAL A 267 -11.77 -31.87 -1.69
N LYS A 268 -10.53 -32.32 -1.94
CA LYS A 268 -10.22 -33.55 -2.68
C LYS A 268 -10.80 -34.78 -1.96
N ALA A 269 -10.70 -34.84 -0.64
CA ALA A 269 -11.31 -35.93 0.17
C ALA A 269 -12.86 -35.98 0.04
N ARG A 270 -13.49 -34.93 -0.45
CA ARG A 270 -14.93 -34.85 -0.76
C ARG A 270 -15.27 -35.16 -2.22
N GLY A 271 -14.29 -35.66 -2.99
CA GLY A 271 -14.48 -36.07 -4.38
C GLY A 271 -14.54 -34.92 -5.38
N LYS A 272 -14.03 -33.74 -5.01
CA LYS A 272 -13.91 -32.57 -5.90
C LYS A 272 -12.48 -32.07 -5.94
N GLU A 273 -12.14 -31.39 -7.03
CA GLU A 273 -10.86 -30.73 -7.18
C GLU A 273 -11.05 -29.20 -7.16
N VAL A 274 -10.16 -28.49 -6.47
CA VAL A 274 -10.02 -27.06 -6.52
C VAL A 274 -8.57 -26.71 -6.81
N LYS A 275 -8.31 -25.71 -7.64
CA LYS A 275 -6.95 -25.30 -8.02
C LYS A 275 -6.45 -24.22 -7.07
N ILE A 276 -5.13 -24.17 -6.84
CA ILE A 276 -4.48 -22.96 -6.33
C ILE A 276 -4.37 -22.01 -7.51
N GLY A 277 -5.13 -20.91 -7.45
CA GLY A 277 -5.28 -19.93 -8.54
C GLY A 277 -4.09 -18.98 -8.69
N GLY A 278 -3.25 -18.92 -7.67
CA GLY A 278 -2.07 -18.07 -7.62
C GLY A 278 -1.79 -17.56 -6.22
N GLU A 279 -0.79 -16.70 -6.12
CA GLU A 279 -0.40 -16.01 -4.89
C GLU A 279 -0.93 -14.58 -4.93
N LEU A 280 -1.51 -14.13 -3.82
CA LEU A 280 -1.98 -12.77 -3.61
C LEU A 280 -1.10 -12.06 -2.58
N TYR A 281 -0.90 -10.80 -2.78
CA TYR A 281 -0.24 -9.90 -1.84
C TYR A 281 -1.33 -9.35 -0.91
N SER A 282 -1.38 -9.81 0.34
CA SER A 282 -2.35 -9.34 1.35
C SER A 282 -1.76 -8.23 2.21
N ASP A 283 -0.81 -8.55 3.07
CA ASP A 283 -0.30 -7.65 4.12
C ASP A 283 1.05 -7.02 3.77
N SER A 284 1.54 -7.28 2.58
CA SER A 284 2.74 -6.64 2.03
C SER A 284 2.61 -6.41 0.54
N LEU A 285 3.35 -5.44 0.02
CA LEU A 285 3.59 -5.32 -1.41
C LEU A 285 4.54 -6.45 -1.87
N GLY A 286 4.59 -6.67 -3.17
CA GLY A 286 5.61 -7.52 -3.77
C GLY A 286 6.91 -6.76 -4.08
N ASP A 287 7.67 -7.27 -5.04
CA ASP A 287 9.00 -6.84 -5.39
C ASP A 287 9.12 -6.30 -6.83
N GLU A 288 10.27 -5.70 -7.16
CA GLU A 288 10.58 -5.21 -8.51
C GLU A 288 10.68 -6.35 -9.54
N ALA A 289 11.16 -7.54 -9.13
CA ALA A 289 11.32 -8.67 -10.05
C ALA A 289 9.98 -9.16 -10.61
N HIS A 290 8.90 -9.03 -9.81
CA HIS A 290 7.54 -9.37 -10.20
C HIS A 290 6.73 -8.15 -10.65
N ASN A 291 7.33 -6.94 -10.67
CA ASN A 291 6.66 -5.67 -10.99
C ASN A 291 5.46 -5.39 -10.06
N THR A 292 5.66 -5.61 -8.76
CA THR A 292 4.66 -5.49 -7.70
C THR A 292 5.15 -4.67 -6.49
N GLU A 293 6.21 -3.89 -6.67
CA GLU A 293 6.90 -3.11 -5.62
C GLU A 293 6.13 -1.85 -5.17
N THR A 294 5.03 -1.47 -5.86
CA THR A 294 4.19 -0.33 -5.48
C THR A 294 2.75 -0.78 -5.24
N TYR A 295 2.00 -0.01 -4.43
CA TYR A 295 0.59 -0.27 -4.15
C TYR A 295 -0.24 -0.44 -5.43
N ILE A 296 -0.10 0.49 -6.38
CA ILE A 296 -0.84 0.44 -7.66
C ILE A 296 -0.56 -0.85 -8.43
N LYS A 297 0.70 -1.25 -8.51
CA LYS A 297 1.12 -2.45 -9.24
C LYS A 297 0.66 -3.72 -8.54
N THR A 298 0.81 -3.76 -7.21
CA THR A 298 0.37 -4.89 -6.38
C THR A 298 -1.13 -5.14 -6.50
N VAL A 299 -1.95 -4.10 -6.36
CA VAL A 299 -3.43 -4.25 -6.46
C VAL A 299 -3.86 -4.66 -7.87
N LYS A 300 -3.20 -4.15 -8.91
CA LYS A 300 -3.42 -4.62 -10.30
C LYS A 300 -3.08 -6.10 -10.46
N ALA A 301 -1.92 -6.53 -9.96
CA ALA A 301 -1.47 -7.92 -10.02
C ALA A 301 -2.44 -8.86 -9.28
N ASN A 302 -2.90 -8.47 -8.08
CA ASN A 302 -3.94 -9.21 -7.35
C ASN A 302 -5.22 -9.36 -8.18
N ALA A 303 -5.72 -8.27 -8.75
CA ALA A 303 -6.92 -8.30 -9.58
C ALA A 303 -6.75 -9.23 -10.79
N ASP A 304 -5.61 -9.16 -11.47
CA ASP A 304 -5.31 -10.02 -12.62
C ASP A 304 -5.20 -11.50 -12.23
N THR A 305 -4.54 -11.81 -11.11
CA THR A 305 -4.42 -13.17 -10.57
C THR A 305 -5.81 -13.75 -10.26
N ILE A 306 -6.66 -12.98 -9.57
CA ILE A 306 -8.02 -13.39 -9.22
C ILE A 306 -8.85 -13.65 -10.49
N VAL A 307 -8.82 -12.71 -11.44
CA VAL A 307 -9.61 -12.82 -12.69
C VAL A 307 -9.17 -14.00 -13.51
N ASN A 308 -7.87 -14.20 -13.69
CA ASN A 308 -7.34 -15.30 -14.50
C ASN A 308 -7.69 -16.69 -13.93
N ALA A 309 -7.85 -16.79 -12.61
CA ALA A 309 -8.19 -18.04 -11.94
C ALA A 309 -9.70 -18.33 -11.88
N LEU A 310 -10.56 -17.29 -11.82
CA LEU A 310 -12.00 -17.44 -11.58
C LEU A 310 -12.86 -17.27 -12.86
N LYS A 311 -12.32 -16.74 -13.90
CA LYS A 311 -12.99 -16.54 -15.22
C LYS A 311 -13.42 -17.82 -15.95
#